data_de32399a52c43f53c7b21685457340f7
#
_entry.id   de32399a52c43f53c7b21685457340f7
#
_cell.length_a   1.000
_cell.length_b   1.000
_cell.length_c   1.000
_cell.angle_alpha   90.00
_cell.angle_beta   90.00
_cell.angle_gamma   90.00
#
_symmetry.space_group_name_H-M   'P 1'
#
loop_
_entity.id
_entity.type
_entity.pdbx_description
1 polymer ?
#
loop_
_entity_poly.entity_id
_entity_poly.type
_entity_poly.pdbx_seq_one_letter_code
_entity_poly.pdbx_strand_id
1 'polypeptide(L)'
;MDIELTKKDGTVIKLSEYGFIVNDIVIDSMQINTKYQDKENMNGRILMGSNYISRDIVVPCFCKVKNRSDIAYMRDMLYRLTTDIEPMYLREIRRKEELNYRFTQPTSDDYVKLDKNNFPDYEYSRHDQQIYVNGKQYKVIFNGVINPKQKGNKVSFELKFETTELPYGESIGTSLELEENKKVGLWSFDFNIDWHAGGDKRKYTFENLSKGTVYYHGSAPNDQFNMYKKITIILGEDTESFVWNLTHAEIMKIEGIKLKAGDRIVYDNFRVYKNGVEISTETNIAQPKFKYGSNKFEFNQTVQKVQFDLKFYYK
;
A
#
# COMPACT_ATOMS: atom_id res chain seq x y z
N MET A 1 19.02 -4.32 6.73
CA MET A 1 17.79 -3.51 6.67
C MET A 1 18.03 -2.25 5.87
N ASP A 2 17.02 -1.76 5.16
CA ASP A 2 17.07 -0.49 4.46
C ASP A 2 15.65 0.07 4.32
N ILE A 3 15.53 1.32 3.90
CA ILE A 3 14.27 1.91 3.46
C ILE A 3 14.39 2.35 2.01
N GLU A 4 13.28 2.25 1.29
CA GLU A 4 13.12 2.85 -0.02
C GLU A 4 12.18 4.03 0.10
N LEU A 5 12.65 5.19 -0.34
CA LEU A 5 11.85 6.41 -0.44
C LEU A 5 11.59 6.70 -1.92
N THR A 6 10.33 6.81 -2.30
CA THR A 6 9.94 7.21 -3.65
C THR A 6 9.35 8.61 -3.60
N LYS A 7 10.04 9.56 -4.22
CA LYS A 7 9.59 10.95 -4.31
C LYS A 7 8.47 11.11 -5.33
N LYS A 8 7.80 12.25 -5.30
CA LYS A 8 6.70 12.59 -6.21
C LYS A 8 7.10 12.59 -7.70
N ASP A 9 8.34 12.92 -8.00
CA ASP A 9 8.91 12.88 -9.36
C ASP A 9 9.26 11.47 -9.85
N GLY A 10 9.03 10.44 -9.02
CA GLY A 10 9.38 9.05 -9.29
C GLY A 10 10.82 8.68 -8.93
N THR A 11 11.60 9.59 -8.36
CA THR A 11 12.97 9.29 -7.91
C THR A 11 12.91 8.30 -6.74
N VAL A 12 13.60 7.18 -6.89
CA VAL A 12 13.71 6.13 -5.87
C VAL A 12 15.06 6.25 -5.17
N ILE A 13 15.04 6.28 -3.83
CA ILE A 13 16.19 6.44 -2.98
C ILE A 13 16.24 5.28 -1.98
N LYS A 14 17.37 4.55 -1.96
CA LYS A 14 17.70 3.59 -0.90
C LYS A 14 18.87 4.12 -0.11
N LEU A 15 18.74 4.20 1.22
CA LEU A 15 19.75 4.83 2.06
C LEU A 15 21.11 4.10 1.98
N SER A 16 21.11 2.78 1.81
CA SER A 16 22.32 1.98 1.68
C SER A 16 23.16 2.35 0.47
N GLU A 17 22.55 2.78 -0.63
CA GLU A 17 23.27 3.19 -1.86
C GLU A 17 24.10 4.46 -1.66
N TYR A 18 23.76 5.24 -0.62
CA TYR A 18 24.47 6.47 -0.25
C TYR A 18 25.38 6.30 0.98
N GLY A 19 25.63 5.06 1.41
CA GLY A 19 26.54 4.75 2.52
C GLY A 19 25.92 4.91 3.91
N PHE A 20 24.59 5.01 4.02
CA PHE A 20 23.87 4.97 5.29
C PHE A 20 23.44 3.55 5.63
N ILE A 21 23.56 3.20 6.89
CA ILE A 21 23.16 1.90 7.42
C ILE A 21 21.94 2.11 8.32
N VAL A 22 20.82 1.51 7.94
CA VAL A 22 19.58 1.52 8.73
C VAL A 22 19.71 0.49 9.85
N ASN A 23 19.55 0.92 11.11
CA ASN A 23 19.61 0.04 12.26
C ASN A 23 18.27 -0.67 12.49
N ASP A 24 17.18 0.08 12.38
CA ASP A 24 15.83 -0.41 12.59
C ASP A 24 14.82 0.46 11.81
N ILE A 25 13.59 -0.05 11.70
CA ILE A 25 12.45 0.66 11.14
C ILE A 25 11.31 0.43 12.13
N VAL A 26 10.98 1.47 12.88
CA VAL A 26 9.92 1.44 13.89
C VAL A 26 8.69 2.08 13.30
N ILE A 27 7.66 1.29 13.08
CA ILE A 27 6.36 1.74 12.58
C ILE A 27 5.39 1.69 13.76
N ASP A 28 5.03 2.86 14.26
CA ASP A 28 4.16 2.96 15.43
C ASP A 28 2.73 2.54 15.10
N SER A 29 1.92 2.29 16.14
CA SER A 29 0.48 2.16 15.98
C SER A 29 -0.13 3.47 15.53
N MET A 30 -1.30 3.40 14.91
CA MET A 30 -2.01 4.62 14.50
C MET A 30 -2.47 5.42 15.72
N GLN A 31 -2.32 6.73 15.65
CA GLN A 31 -2.86 7.67 16.63
C GLN A 31 -4.39 7.71 16.53
N ILE A 32 -5.05 7.62 17.68
CA ILE A 32 -6.51 7.66 17.77
C ILE A 32 -6.94 9.02 18.32
N ASN A 33 -7.81 9.69 17.61
CA ASN A 33 -8.53 10.86 18.10
C ASN A 33 -9.92 10.44 18.57
N THR A 34 -10.20 10.64 19.85
CA THR A 34 -11.49 10.33 20.44
C THR A 34 -12.19 11.60 20.91
N LYS A 35 -13.41 11.82 20.41
CA LYS A 35 -14.23 12.98 20.77
C LYS A 35 -15.24 12.60 21.83
N TYR A 36 -15.29 13.38 22.90
CA TYR A 36 -16.27 13.27 23.96
C TYR A 36 -17.12 14.52 24.06
N GLN A 37 -18.32 14.36 24.59
CA GLN A 37 -19.21 15.44 24.96
C GLN A 37 -19.55 15.33 26.45
N ASP A 38 -19.36 16.39 27.19
CA ASP A 38 -19.78 16.51 28.57
C ASP A 38 -21.22 17.05 28.60
N LYS A 39 -22.03 16.59 29.55
CA LYS A 39 -23.38 17.06 29.76
C LYS A 39 -23.53 17.48 31.23
N GLU A 40 -24.07 18.68 31.48
CA GLU A 40 -24.31 19.16 32.82
C GLU A 40 -25.20 18.18 33.64
N ASN A 41 -24.87 18.02 34.92
CA ASN A 41 -25.55 17.14 35.86
C ASN A 41 -25.51 15.63 35.52
N MET A 42 -24.58 15.22 34.63
CA MET A 42 -24.39 13.81 34.32
C MET A 42 -22.96 13.38 34.69
N ASN A 43 -22.83 12.27 35.42
CA ASN A 43 -21.53 11.68 35.68
C ASN A 43 -21.01 10.97 34.43
N GLY A 44 -19.70 11.24 34.10
CA GLY A 44 -19.06 10.64 32.95
C GLY A 44 -19.20 11.49 31.67
N ARG A 45 -18.73 10.96 30.54
CA ARG A 45 -18.69 11.60 29.21
C ARG A 45 -19.39 10.75 28.18
N ILE A 46 -20.03 11.37 27.20
CA ILE A 46 -20.62 10.68 26.05
C ILE A 46 -19.56 10.54 24.97
N LEU A 47 -19.27 9.32 24.53
CA LEU A 47 -18.40 9.06 23.38
C LEU A 47 -19.11 9.47 22.08
N MET A 48 -18.61 10.50 21.41
CA MET A 48 -19.15 11.00 20.14
C MET A 48 -18.56 10.27 18.92
N GLY A 49 -17.37 9.69 19.06
CA GLY A 49 -16.71 8.94 18.00
C GLY A 49 -15.20 8.92 18.15
N SER A 50 -14.57 8.03 17.40
CA SER A 50 -13.11 7.90 17.33
C SER A 50 -12.68 7.68 15.89
N ASN A 51 -11.57 8.27 15.49
CA ASN A 51 -10.96 8.08 14.19
C ASN A 51 -9.43 7.98 14.30
N TYR A 52 -8.81 7.30 13.35
CA TYR A 52 -7.35 7.31 13.21
C TYR A 52 -6.91 8.59 12.49
N ILE A 53 -5.80 9.21 12.93
CA ILE A 53 -5.29 10.46 12.37
C ILE A 53 -4.05 10.21 11.53
N SER A 54 -2.99 9.73 12.17
CA SER A 54 -1.67 9.55 11.57
C SER A 54 -0.94 8.37 12.22
N ARG A 55 0.23 8.09 11.68
CA ARG A 55 1.16 7.10 12.23
C ARG A 55 2.57 7.64 12.08
N ASP A 56 3.36 7.53 13.13
CA ASP A 56 4.76 7.89 13.10
C ASP A 56 5.61 6.69 12.65
N ILE A 57 6.65 6.98 11.88
CA ILE A 57 7.64 6.01 11.43
C ILE A 57 9.01 6.57 11.74
N VAL A 58 9.77 5.87 12.57
CA VAL A 58 11.10 6.28 13.01
C VAL A 58 12.15 5.35 12.44
N VAL A 59 13.17 5.93 11.79
CA VAL A 59 14.24 5.18 11.14
C VAL A 59 15.60 5.62 11.70
N PRO A 60 16.08 4.94 12.76
CA PRO A 60 17.43 5.16 13.25
C PRO A 60 18.45 4.60 12.25
N CYS A 61 19.36 5.45 11.83
CA CYS A 61 20.42 5.09 10.90
C CYS A 61 21.77 5.72 11.28
N PHE A 62 22.84 5.27 10.64
CA PHE A 62 24.16 5.85 10.83
C PHE A 62 25.00 5.73 9.56
N CYS A 63 26.06 6.55 9.48
CA CYS A 63 27.13 6.34 8.53
C CYS A 63 28.49 6.24 9.21
N LYS A 64 29.43 5.60 8.57
CA LYS A 64 30.85 5.56 8.96
C LYS A 64 31.68 6.20 7.84
N VAL A 65 32.55 7.12 8.20
CA VAL A 65 33.44 7.81 7.27
C VAL A 65 34.90 7.45 7.51
N LYS A 66 35.71 7.55 6.47
CA LYS A 66 37.19 7.36 6.60
C LYS A 66 37.79 8.55 7.33
N ASN A 67 37.45 9.76 6.89
CA ASN A 67 37.94 11.00 7.45
C ASN A 67 36.79 11.75 8.15
N ARG A 68 37.10 12.40 9.28
CA ARG A 68 36.10 13.21 10.00
C ARG A 68 35.58 14.39 9.20
N SER A 69 36.37 14.92 8.26
CA SER A 69 35.98 15.97 7.33
C SER A 69 34.77 15.58 6.47
N ASP A 70 34.61 14.29 6.16
CA ASP A 70 33.56 13.81 5.29
C ASP A 70 32.17 13.79 5.97
N ILE A 71 32.17 13.98 7.30
CA ILE A 71 30.93 13.97 8.10
C ILE A 71 29.97 15.08 7.67
N ALA A 72 30.50 16.27 7.38
CA ALA A 72 29.67 17.39 6.92
C ALA A 72 28.98 17.06 5.60
N TYR A 73 29.73 16.48 4.66
CA TYR A 73 29.20 16.03 3.37
C TYR A 73 28.10 14.97 3.52
N MET A 74 28.34 13.95 4.36
CA MET A 74 27.35 12.89 4.60
C MET A 74 26.08 13.43 5.26
N ARG A 75 26.22 14.35 6.22
CA ARG A 75 25.08 15.01 6.85
C ARG A 75 24.23 15.78 5.81
N ASP A 76 24.89 16.60 5.01
CA ASP A 76 24.21 17.44 4.02
C ASP A 76 23.57 16.59 2.91
N MET A 77 24.22 15.46 2.56
CA MET A 77 23.65 14.45 1.67
C MET A 77 22.37 13.85 2.26
N LEU A 78 22.40 13.40 3.53
CA LEU A 78 21.21 12.84 4.18
C LEU A 78 20.06 13.81 4.18
N TYR A 79 20.30 15.08 4.54
CA TYR A 79 19.26 16.10 4.52
C TYR A 79 18.64 16.24 3.14
N ARG A 80 19.44 16.37 2.10
CA ARG A 80 18.96 16.45 0.70
C ARG A 80 18.14 15.24 0.27
N LEU A 81 18.47 14.04 0.75
CA LEU A 81 17.77 12.83 0.38
C LEU A 81 16.41 12.69 1.10
N THR A 82 16.34 13.10 2.37
CA THR A 82 15.23 12.72 3.25
C THR A 82 14.34 13.87 3.70
N THR A 83 14.84 15.11 3.76
CA THR A 83 14.04 16.28 4.20
C THR A 83 13.39 16.95 3.00
N ASP A 84 12.23 16.44 2.60
CA ASP A 84 11.42 17.04 1.56
C ASP A 84 10.12 17.63 2.16
N ILE A 85 9.63 18.73 1.57
CA ILE A 85 8.35 19.35 1.97
C ILE A 85 7.16 18.69 1.27
N GLU A 86 7.39 17.89 0.24
CA GLU A 86 6.36 17.13 -0.43
C GLU A 86 6.24 15.71 0.13
N PRO A 87 5.02 15.14 0.14
CA PRO A 87 4.84 13.74 0.52
C PRO A 87 5.61 12.78 -0.40
N MET A 88 6.13 11.72 0.19
CA MET A 88 6.84 10.64 -0.49
C MET A 88 6.29 9.29 -0.04
N TYR A 89 6.58 8.23 -0.78
CA TYR A 89 6.27 6.87 -0.34
C TYR A 89 7.49 6.25 0.36
N LEU A 90 7.25 5.69 1.54
CA LEU A 90 8.24 4.94 2.31
C LEU A 90 7.89 3.46 2.26
N ARG A 91 8.88 2.65 1.89
CA ARG A 91 8.78 1.18 1.87
C ARG A 91 9.88 0.57 2.72
N GLU A 92 9.51 -0.42 3.52
CA GLU A 92 10.42 -1.14 4.40
C GLU A 92 11.12 -2.28 3.65
N ILE A 93 12.45 -2.39 3.81
CA ILE A 93 13.27 -3.45 3.26
C ILE A 93 13.96 -4.20 4.41
N ARG A 94 13.65 -5.50 4.55
CA ARG A 94 14.34 -6.37 5.50
C ARG A 94 14.97 -7.54 4.78
N ARG A 95 16.07 -8.08 5.32
CA ARG A 95 16.57 -9.39 4.89
C ARG A 95 15.60 -10.46 5.35
N LYS A 96 15.28 -11.37 4.46
CA LYS A 96 14.66 -12.62 4.81
C LYS A 96 15.74 -13.49 5.45
N GLU A 97 15.69 -13.69 6.76
CA GLU A 97 16.46 -14.75 7.40
C GLU A 97 15.80 -16.09 7.03
N GLU A 98 16.24 -16.68 5.96
CA GLU A 98 15.90 -18.06 5.68
C GLU A 98 16.73 -18.98 6.57
N LEU A 99 16.18 -19.32 7.73
CA LEU A 99 16.59 -20.52 8.47
C LEU A 99 16.04 -21.76 7.74
N ASN A 100 16.38 -21.90 6.48
CA ASN A 100 16.05 -23.07 5.72
C ASN A 100 17.19 -24.07 5.84
N TYR A 101 17.16 -24.90 6.88
CA TYR A 101 17.82 -26.19 6.85
C TYR A 101 17.11 -27.09 5.82
N ARG A 102 17.19 -26.74 4.55
CA ARG A 102 16.85 -27.67 3.49
C ARG A 102 18.07 -28.56 3.27
N PHE A 103 17.94 -29.84 3.57
CA PHE A 103 18.81 -30.88 3.03
C PHE A 103 18.50 -31.02 1.52
N THR A 104 18.82 -30.01 0.76
CA THR A 104 18.78 -30.04 -0.71
C THR A 104 20.19 -30.30 -1.20
N GLN A 105 20.33 -31.06 -2.27
CA GLN A 105 21.62 -31.14 -2.94
C GLN A 105 22.04 -29.73 -3.32
N PRO A 106 23.31 -29.33 -3.01
CA PRO A 106 23.79 -28.01 -3.33
C PRO A 106 23.74 -27.80 -4.83
N THR A 107 23.23 -26.64 -5.23
CA THR A 107 23.21 -26.18 -6.62
C THR A 107 24.45 -25.33 -6.88
N SER A 108 24.70 -24.96 -8.14
CA SER A 108 25.79 -24.02 -8.48
C SER A 108 25.72 -22.69 -7.71
N ASP A 109 24.52 -22.31 -7.27
CA ASP A 109 24.27 -21.05 -6.58
C ASP A 109 24.61 -21.11 -5.09
N ASP A 110 24.81 -22.31 -4.55
CA ASP A 110 25.22 -22.54 -3.16
C ASP A 110 26.74 -22.48 -2.97
N TYR A 111 27.50 -22.44 -4.06
CA TYR A 111 28.96 -22.36 -4.02
C TYR A 111 29.45 -20.92 -4.13
N VAL A 112 30.41 -20.59 -3.28
CA VAL A 112 31.11 -19.30 -3.35
C VAL A 112 31.92 -19.25 -4.64
N LYS A 113 31.66 -18.26 -5.50
CA LYS A 113 32.52 -18.02 -6.65
C LYS A 113 33.89 -17.51 -6.16
N LEU A 114 34.92 -17.98 -6.83
CA LEU A 114 36.28 -17.51 -6.58
C LEU A 114 36.62 -16.41 -7.58
N ASP A 115 37.33 -15.39 -7.11
CA ASP A 115 37.91 -14.38 -7.98
C ASP A 115 39.09 -14.97 -8.80
N LYS A 116 39.66 -14.18 -9.70
CA LYS A 116 40.81 -14.55 -10.53
C LYS A 116 42.07 -14.97 -9.75
N ASN A 117 42.11 -14.70 -8.43
CA ASN A 117 43.23 -15.04 -7.53
C ASN A 117 42.87 -16.23 -6.62
N ASN A 118 41.77 -16.93 -6.88
CA ASN A 118 41.22 -18.04 -6.08
C ASN A 118 40.79 -17.66 -4.66
N PHE A 119 40.46 -16.39 -4.41
CA PHE A 119 39.84 -15.97 -3.17
C PHE A 119 38.33 -15.93 -3.30
N PRO A 120 37.58 -16.21 -2.20
CA PRO A 120 36.14 -16.12 -2.19
C PRO A 120 35.64 -14.72 -2.60
N ASP A 121 34.90 -14.65 -3.69
CA ASP A 121 34.24 -13.42 -4.12
C ASP A 121 32.94 -13.23 -3.31
N TYR A 122 33.06 -12.63 -2.14
CA TYR A 122 31.95 -12.37 -1.24
C TYR A 122 30.95 -11.35 -1.77
N GLU A 123 31.29 -10.55 -2.76
CA GLU A 123 30.33 -9.65 -3.42
C GLU A 123 29.37 -10.44 -4.31
N TYR A 124 29.84 -11.49 -4.92
CA TYR A 124 29.02 -12.35 -5.79
C TYR A 124 28.24 -13.43 -5.03
N SER A 125 28.76 -13.89 -3.88
CA SER A 125 28.13 -14.95 -3.08
C SER A 125 27.08 -14.43 -2.12
N ARG A 126 26.97 -13.15 -1.96
CA ARG A 126 25.90 -12.57 -1.17
C ARG A 126 24.64 -12.60 -2.01
N HIS A 127 23.77 -13.55 -1.75
CA HIS A 127 22.35 -13.45 -2.04
C HIS A 127 21.75 -12.32 -1.18
N ASP A 128 22.36 -11.14 -1.26
CA ASP A 128 21.92 -9.91 -0.62
C ASP A 128 20.73 -9.31 -1.39
N GLN A 129 19.82 -10.13 -1.84
CA GLN A 129 18.52 -9.64 -2.26
C GLN A 129 17.83 -9.09 -1.02
N GLN A 130 17.93 -7.78 -0.85
CA GLN A 130 17.11 -7.06 0.10
C GLN A 130 15.66 -7.31 -0.30
N ILE A 131 14.96 -8.10 0.51
CA ILE A 131 13.58 -8.46 0.22
C ILE A 131 12.70 -7.48 0.99
N TYR A 132 11.79 -6.86 0.28
CA TYR A 132 10.75 -6.06 0.89
C TYR A 132 9.92 -6.92 1.84
N VAL A 133 9.66 -6.41 3.03
CA VAL A 133 8.91 -7.14 4.08
C VAL A 133 7.55 -7.53 3.57
N ASN A 134 6.91 -6.61 2.88
CA ASN A 134 5.58 -6.81 2.33
C ASN A 134 5.35 -5.86 1.15
N GLY A 135 4.29 -6.09 0.38
CA GLY A 135 3.87 -5.21 -0.71
C GLY A 135 3.21 -3.91 -0.22
N LYS A 136 3.58 -3.41 0.96
CA LYS A 136 3.06 -2.19 1.56
C LYS A 136 4.00 -1.03 1.36
N GLN A 137 3.42 0.14 1.20
CA GLN A 137 4.09 1.42 1.27
C GLN A 137 3.27 2.39 2.11
N TYR A 138 3.92 3.39 2.66
CA TYR A 138 3.29 4.44 3.46
C TYR A 138 3.50 5.77 2.77
N LYS A 139 2.43 6.55 2.57
CA LYS A 139 2.54 7.92 2.10
C LYS A 139 2.89 8.80 3.28
N VAL A 140 4.11 9.32 3.31
CA VAL A 140 4.68 10.01 4.46
C VAL A 140 5.23 11.38 4.10
N ILE A 141 5.35 12.23 5.10
CA ILE A 141 6.14 13.47 5.06
C ILE A 141 7.23 13.39 6.14
N PHE A 142 8.37 14.00 5.88
CA PHE A 142 9.40 14.12 6.91
C PHE A 142 8.89 15.05 8.01
N ASN A 143 8.92 14.57 9.26
CA ASN A 143 8.41 15.30 10.42
C ASN A 143 9.48 15.40 11.50
N GLY A 144 9.98 16.62 11.74
CA GLY A 144 10.91 16.89 12.81
C GLY A 144 12.26 17.44 12.36
N VAL A 145 13.26 17.27 13.23
CA VAL A 145 14.63 17.75 13.03
C VAL A 145 15.59 16.59 13.18
N ILE A 146 16.50 16.44 12.23
CA ILE A 146 17.59 15.45 12.33
C ILE A 146 18.69 16.03 13.20
N ASN A 147 18.95 15.42 14.36
CA ASN A 147 20.05 15.78 15.24
C ASN A 147 21.19 14.76 15.13
N PRO A 148 22.27 15.07 14.38
CA PRO A 148 23.39 14.16 14.21
C PRO A 148 24.14 13.96 15.54
N LYS A 149 24.41 12.70 15.91
CA LYS A 149 25.21 12.34 17.09
C LYS A 149 26.52 11.70 16.62
N GLN A 150 27.61 12.45 16.71
CA GLN A 150 28.94 11.99 16.29
C GLN A 150 29.68 11.27 17.43
N LYS A 151 30.26 10.10 17.11
CA LYS A 151 31.20 9.38 17.98
C LYS A 151 32.38 8.86 17.12
N GLY A 152 33.51 9.55 17.18
CA GLY A 152 34.65 9.25 16.31
C GLY A 152 34.35 9.46 14.83
N ASN A 153 34.46 8.42 14.05
CA ASN A 153 34.20 8.39 12.60
C ASN A 153 32.76 7.87 12.29
N LYS A 154 31.94 7.65 13.31
CA LYS A 154 30.54 7.24 13.18
C LYS A 154 29.64 8.42 13.49
N VAL A 155 28.63 8.65 12.67
CA VAL A 155 27.55 9.61 12.92
C VAL A 155 26.21 8.88 12.87
N SER A 156 25.41 9.01 13.91
CA SER A 156 24.08 8.44 14.01
C SER A 156 23.04 9.52 13.81
N PHE A 157 21.94 9.16 13.17
CA PHE A 157 20.81 10.01 12.84
C PHE A 157 19.50 9.28 13.21
N GLU A 158 18.48 10.04 13.46
CA GLU A 158 17.13 9.54 13.63
C GLU A 158 16.22 10.29 12.66
N LEU A 159 15.67 9.55 11.69
CA LEU A 159 14.73 10.10 10.71
C LEU A 159 13.32 9.85 11.24
N LYS A 160 12.49 10.89 11.22
CA LYS A 160 11.11 10.82 11.66
C LYS A 160 10.19 11.18 10.51
N PHE A 161 9.28 10.29 10.22
CA PHE A 161 8.24 10.47 9.21
C PHE A 161 6.87 10.33 9.86
N GLU A 162 5.91 11.04 9.32
CA GLU A 162 4.50 10.92 9.69
C GLU A 162 3.68 10.61 8.43
N THR A 163 2.69 9.71 8.55
CA THR A 163 1.78 9.43 7.43
C THR A 163 0.92 10.64 7.10
N THR A 164 0.69 10.87 5.81
CA THR A 164 -0.20 11.91 5.30
C THR A 164 -1.47 11.31 4.72
N GLU A 165 -2.57 12.06 4.71
CA GLU A 165 -3.87 11.69 4.14
C GLU A 165 -4.52 10.47 4.81
N LEU A 166 -3.84 9.34 4.84
CA LEU A 166 -4.30 8.09 5.44
C LEU A 166 -3.25 7.52 6.39
N PRO A 167 -3.65 7.07 7.59
CA PRO A 167 -2.73 6.46 8.57
C PRO A 167 -2.38 5.00 8.24
N TYR A 168 -2.82 4.51 7.09
CA TYR A 168 -2.71 3.12 6.68
C TYR A 168 -1.50 2.91 5.78
N GLY A 169 -0.94 1.69 5.84
CA GLY A 169 -0.14 1.20 4.73
C GLY A 169 -1.05 0.87 3.56
N GLU A 170 -0.64 1.19 2.34
CA GLU A 170 -1.36 0.83 1.13
C GLU A 170 -0.58 -0.21 0.31
N SER A 171 -1.29 -1.06 -0.43
CA SER A 171 -0.65 -1.97 -1.37
C SER A 171 0.03 -1.18 -2.50
N ILE A 172 1.17 -1.66 -2.98
CA ILE A 172 1.88 -1.06 -4.13
C ILE A 172 1.10 -1.35 -5.40
N GLY A 173 0.77 -2.62 -5.62
CA GLY A 173 -0.06 -3.05 -6.73
C GLY A 173 -1.55 -2.93 -6.45
N THR A 174 -2.34 -3.09 -7.51
CA THR A 174 -3.80 -3.14 -7.46
C THR A 174 -4.32 -4.57 -7.57
N SER A 175 -5.58 -4.76 -7.25
CA SER A 175 -6.24 -6.07 -7.34
C SER A 175 -6.21 -6.70 -8.74
N LEU A 176 -6.25 -5.89 -9.81
CA LEU A 176 -6.13 -6.39 -11.18
C LEU A 176 -4.71 -6.90 -11.47
N GLU A 177 -3.69 -6.22 -10.97
CA GLU A 177 -2.30 -6.70 -11.08
C GLU A 177 -2.09 -8.00 -10.28
N LEU A 178 -2.80 -8.16 -9.15
CA LEU A 178 -2.80 -9.39 -8.38
C LEU A 178 -3.49 -10.54 -9.13
N GLU A 179 -4.62 -10.29 -9.80
CA GLU A 179 -5.33 -11.26 -10.62
C GLU A 179 -4.46 -11.75 -11.78
N GLU A 180 -3.78 -10.83 -12.46
CA GLU A 180 -2.89 -11.15 -13.58
C GLU A 180 -1.59 -11.85 -13.15
N ASN A 181 -1.37 -12.02 -11.85
CA ASN A 181 -0.14 -12.59 -11.25
C ASN A 181 1.14 -11.89 -11.73
N LYS A 182 1.01 -10.63 -12.14
CA LYS A 182 2.14 -9.81 -12.58
C LYS A 182 2.93 -9.35 -11.36
N LYS A 183 4.26 -9.53 -11.43
CA LYS A 183 5.23 -8.99 -10.47
C LYS A 183 5.03 -9.53 -9.04
N VAL A 184 5.46 -10.76 -8.80
CA VAL A 184 5.55 -11.37 -7.45
C VAL A 184 6.20 -10.44 -6.41
N GLY A 185 7.13 -9.56 -6.84
CA GLY A 185 7.77 -8.56 -5.96
C GLY A 185 6.90 -7.42 -5.45
N LEU A 186 5.67 -7.25 -5.98
CA LEU A 186 4.70 -6.29 -5.45
C LEU A 186 3.94 -6.82 -4.22
N TRP A 187 3.96 -8.13 -4.03
CA TRP A 187 3.18 -8.84 -3.02
C TRP A 187 4.11 -9.64 -2.13
N SER A 188 4.04 -9.46 -0.83
CA SER A 188 4.75 -10.32 0.10
C SER A 188 3.91 -11.51 0.49
N PHE A 189 4.58 -12.55 0.99
CA PHE A 189 3.92 -13.76 1.49
C PHE A 189 3.05 -13.53 2.75
N ASP A 190 3.18 -12.38 3.41
CA ASP A 190 2.56 -12.12 4.71
C ASP A 190 1.12 -11.58 4.64
N PHE A 191 0.58 -11.36 3.44
CA PHE A 191 -0.75 -10.77 3.26
C PHE A 191 -1.92 -11.75 3.41
N ASN A 192 -1.72 -12.97 3.90
CA ASN A 192 -2.73 -14.02 3.79
C ASN A 192 -3.28 -14.18 2.36
N ILE A 193 -2.54 -13.70 1.38
CA ILE A 193 -2.76 -14.03 0.00
C ILE A 193 -2.28 -15.47 -0.12
N ASP A 194 -3.21 -16.40 0.04
CA ASP A 194 -2.90 -17.80 -0.13
C ASP A 194 -2.58 -18.08 -1.59
N TRP A 195 -1.29 -18.02 -1.91
CA TRP A 195 -0.78 -18.32 -3.25
C TRP A 195 -1.05 -19.75 -3.69
N HIS A 196 -1.35 -20.65 -2.75
CA HIS A 196 -1.63 -22.05 -2.96
C HIS A 196 -3.12 -22.37 -2.96
N ALA A 197 -3.97 -21.55 -2.32
CA ALA A 197 -5.42 -21.72 -2.40
C ALA A 197 -5.91 -21.26 -3.78
N GLY A 198 -6.81 -22.02 -4.36
CA GLY A 198 -7.36 -21.80 -5.70
C GLY A 198 -7.77 -20.35 -5.97
N GLY A 199 -7.68 -19.94 -7.23
CA GLY A 199 -7.75 -18.56 -7.72
C GLY A 199 -8.96 -17.70 -7.34
N ASP A 200 -9.95 -18.23 -6.62
CA ASP A 200 -11.20 -17.51 -6.30
C ASP A 200 -11.00 -16.26 -5.45
N LYS A 201 -10.03 -16.26 -4.53
CA LYS A 201 -9.71 -15.09 -3.70
C LYS A 201 -8.91 -14.01 -4.43
N ARG A 202 -8.43 -14.30 -5.64
CA ARG A 202 -7.66 -13.37 -6.48
C ARG A 202 -8.36 -13.04 -7.78
N LYS A 203 -9.69 -13.27 -7.83
CA LYS A 203 -10.51 -12.95 -8.98
C LYS A 203 -11.18 -11.60 -8.78
N TYR A 204 -10.91 -10.67 -9.69
CA TYR A 204 -11.43 -9.30 -9.68
C TYR A 204 -12.10 -8.91 -10.99
N THR A 205 -12.01 -9.77 -12.01
CA THR A 205 -12.69 -9.65 -13.30
C THR A 205 -13.73 -10.75 -13.43
N PHE A 206 -14.97 -10.37 -13.67
CA PHE A 206 -16.09 -11.29 -13.83
C PHE A 206 -16.85 -10.96 -15.10
N GLU A 207 -17.33 -11.99 -15.80
CA GLU A 207 -18.01 -11.85 -17.09
C GLU A 207 -19.35 -12.60 -17.11
N ASN A 208 -20.33 -12.04 -17.81
CA ASN A 208 -21.65 -12.63 -18.06
C ASN A 208 -22.38 -13.09 -16.79
N LEU A 209 -22.50 -12.20 -15.79
CA LEU A 209 -23.15 -12.52 -14.53
C LEU A 209 -23.92 -11.33 -13.98
N SER A 210 -24.87 -11.63 -13.08
CA SER A 210 -25.63 -10.62 -12.31
C SER A 210 -25.22 -10.57 -10.84
N LYS A 211 -24.48 -11.57 -10.33
CA LYS A 211 -24.05 -11.64 -8.92
C LYS A 211 -22.73 -12.40 -8.78
N GLY A 212 -22.00 -12.06 -7.74
CA GLY A 212 -20.72 -12.73 -7.45
C GLY A 212 -20.13 -12.32 -6.11
N THR A 213 -18.90 -12.68 -5.89
CA THR A 213 -18.16 -12.36 -4.66
C THR A 213 -16.74 -11.93 -5.04
N VAL A 214 -16.32 -10.79 -4.52
CA VAL A 214 -14.94 -10.30 -4.61
C VAL A 214 -14.28 -10.32 -3.24
N TYR A 215 -13.02 -10.75 -3.17
CA TYR A 215 -12.29 -10.82 -1.91
C TYR A 215 -11.39 -9.59 -1.74
N TYR A 216 -11.51 -8.90 -0.58
CA TYR A 216 -10.68 -7.78 -0.22
C TYR A 216 -9.63 -8.18 0.83
N HIS A 217 -8.34 -8.02 0.51
CA HIS A 217 -7.23 -8.49 1.35
C HIS A 217 -6.76 -7.48 2.41
N GLY A 218 -7.16 -6.22 2.30
CA GLY A 218 -6.75 -5.17 3.23
C GLY A 218 -7.38 -5.32 4.61
N SER A 219 -6.60 -5.20 5.69
CA SER A 219 -7.09 -5.27 7.07
C SER A 219 -7.84 -4.00 7.51
N ALA A 220 -7.61 -2.86 6.83
CA ALA A 220 -8.42 -1.65 6.96
C ALA A 220 -9.50 -1.64 5.86
N PRO A 221 -10.74 -1.23 6.16
CA PRO A 221 -11.77 -1.13 5.14
C PRO A 221 -11.41 -0.07 4.09
N ASN A 222 -11.81 -0.30 2.83
CA ASN A 222 -11.74 0.69 1.76
C ASN A 222 -13.12 1.36 1.62
N ASP A 223 -13.40 2.34 2.46
CA ASP A 223 -14.70 2.98 2.60
C ASP A 223 -14.66 4.52 2.55
N GLN A 224 -13.47 5.11 2.37
CA GLN A 224 -13.29 6.55 2.29
C GLN A 224 -13.07 7.01 0.84
N PHE A 225 -13.35 8.27 0.57
CA PHE A 225 -13.25 8.85 -0.78
C PHE A 225 -11.82 9.02 -1.27
N ASN A 226 -10.84 9.14 -0.37
CA ASN A 226 -9.42 9.27 -0.68
C ASN A 226 -8.68 7.92 -0.77
N MET A 227 -9.42 6.81 -0.65
CA MET A 227 -8.91 5.46 -0.85
C MET A 227 -9.13 5.02 -2.29
N TYR A 228 -8.08 4.54 -2.96
CA TYR A 228 -8.17 4.14 -4.36
C TYR A 228 -9.11 2.94 -4.55
N LYS A 229 -10.12 3.14 -5.37
CA LYS A 229 -11.04 2.12 -5.86
C LYS A 229 -11.66 2.57 -7.18
N LYS A 230 -11.66 1.69 -8.15
CA LYS A 230 -12.24 1.93 -9.46
C LYS A 230 -12.97 0.68 -9.92
N ILE A 231 -14.28 0.79 -10.08
CA ILE A 231 -15.11 -0.33 -10.52
C ILE A 231 -15.61 -0.02 -11.92
N THR A 232 -15.27 -0.87 -12.88
CA THR A 232 -15.71 -0.75 -14.27
C THR A 232 -16.73 -1.82 -14.57
N ILE A 233 -17.91 -1.42 -15.03
CA ILE A 233 -19.04 -2.30 -15.36
C ILE A 233 -19.40 -2.08 -16.83
N ILE A 234 -19.52 -3.15 -17.61
CA ILE A 234 -20.04 -3.12 -18.99
C ILE A 234 -21.43 -3.75 -18.95
N LEU A 235 -22.43 -2.96 -19.32
CA LEU A 235 -23.82 -3.38 -19.26
C LEU A 235 -24.14 -4.46 -20.29
N GLY A 236 -25.01 -5.41 -19.90
CA GLY A 236 -25.44 -6.50 -20.79
C GLY A 236 -26.71 -6.18 -21.56
N GLU A 237 -27.55 -5.31 -21.02
CA GLU A 237 -28.90 -5.03 -21.52
C GLU A 237 -29.20 -3.53 -21.49
N ASP A 238 -30.13 -3.10 -22.37
CA ASP A 238 -30.64 -1.74 -22.33
C ASP A 238 -31.52 -1.53 -21.10
N THR A 239 -31.36 -0.41 -20.40
CA THR A 239 -32.14 -0.09 -19.20
C THR A 239 -32.27 1.42 -18.99
N GLU A 240 -33.33 1.83 -18.31
CA GLU A 240 -33.53 3.21 -17.83
C GLU A 240 -33.14 3.38 -16.36
N SER A 241 -32.87 2.25 -15.64
CA SER A 241 -32.44 2.25 -14.26
C SER A 241 -31.45 1.11 -14.03
N PHE A 242 -30.24 1.44 -13.62
CA PHE A 242 -29.22 0.47 -13.24
C PHE A 242 -28.98 0.51 -11.74
N VAL A 243 -29.16 -0.63 -11.09
CA VAL A 243 -29.02 -0.77 -9.63
C VAL A 243 -28.05 -1.90 -9.33
N TRP A 244 -27.15 -1.65 -8.38
CA TRP A 244 -26.30 -2.70 -7.86
C TRP A 244 -26.03 -2.57 -6.36
N ASN A 245 -25.84 -3.72 -5.74
CA ASN A 245 -25.62 -3.88 -4.30
C ASN A 245 -24.22 -4.39 -4.05
N LEU A 246 -23.63 -3.94 -2.96
CA LEU A 246 -22.37 -4.46 -2.41
C LEU A 246 -22.57 -4.62 -0.89
N THR A 247 -22.17 -5.75 -0.32
CA THR A 247 -22.54 -6.16 1.06
C THR A 247 -22.37 -5.10 2.13
N HIS A 248 -21.38 -4.22 1.99
CA HIS A 248 -21.02 -3.22 3.01
C HIS A 248 -21.25 -1.78 2.55
N ALA A 249 -21.90 -1.59 1.42
CA ALA A 249 -22.21 -0.29 0.85
C ALA A 249 -23.71 -0.02 0.84
N GLU A 250 -24.09 1.21 0.63
CA GLU A 250 -25.43 1.59 0.26
C GLU A 250 -25.73 1.10 -1.17
N ILE A 251 -27.00 0.92 -1.49
CA ILE A 251 -27.42 0.53 -2.84
C ILE A 251 -27.02 1.64 -3.81
N MET A 252 -26.21 1.31 -4.82
CA MET A 252 -25.82 2.23 -5.88
C MET A 252 -26.88 2.22 -7.00
N LYS A 253 -27.34 3.42 -7.41
CA LYS A 253 -28.38 3.60 -8.42
C LYS A 253 -27.95 4.63 -9.45
N ILE A 254 -28.29 4.36 -10.71
CA ILE A 254 -28.23 5.31 -11.83
C ILE A 254 -29.62 5.37 -12.44
N GLU A 255 -30.24 6.54 -12.46
CA GLU A 255 -31.62 6.77 -12.92
C GLU A 255 -31.68 8.06 -13.75
N GLY A 256 -32.72 8.20 -14.58
CA GLY A 256 -32.95 9.43 -15.35
C GLY A 256 -32.20 9.54 -16.67
N ILE A 257 -31.39 8.54 -17.02
CA ILE A 257 -30.68 8.47 -18.33
C ILE A 257 -30.88 7.10 -18.98
N LYS A 258 -30.89 7.10 -20.30
CA LYS A 258 -30.92 5.83 -21.07
C LYS A 258 -29.54 5.19 -21.08
N LEU A 259 -29.48 3.96 -20.63
CA LEU A 259 -28.32 3.10 -20.64
C LEU A 259 -28.51 1.99 -21.68
N LYS A 260 -27.48 1.68 -22.45
CA LYS A 260 -27.53 0.67 -23.51
C LYS A 260 -26.60 -0.50 -23.17
N ALA A 261 -26.91 -1.65 -23.74
CA ALA A 261 -26.01 -2.78 -23.75
C ALA A 261 -24.65 -2.36 -24.33
N GLY A 262 -23.55 -2.74 -23.65
CA GLY A 262 -22.19 -2.32 -24.01
C GLY A 262 -21.76 -0.96 -23.42
N ASP A 263 -22.63 -0.17 -22.82
CA ASP A 263 -22.23 1.05 -22.12
C ASP A 263 -21.27 0.70 -20.97
N ARG A 264 -20.19 1.49 -20.88
CA ARG A 264 -19.17 1.36 -19.82
C ARG A 264 -19.46 2.34 -18.69
N ILE A 265 -19.88 1.81 -17.55
CA ILE A 265 -20.06 2.56 -16.31
C ILE A 265 -18.81 2.41 -15.44
N VAL A 266 -18.29 3.52 -14.95
CA VAL A 266 -17.08 3.54 -14.10
C VAL A 266 -17.37 4.30 -12.83
N TYR A 267 -17.30 3.62 -11.70
CA TYR A 267 -17.23 4.23 -10.38
C TYR A 267 -15.75 4.48 -10.05
N ASP A 268 -15.33 5.74 -10.04
CA ASP A 268 -13.96 6.16 -9.74
C ASP A 268 -13.99 7.07 -8.52
N ASN A 269 -13.67 6.50 -7.37
CA ASN A 269 -13.86 7.13 -6.08
C ASN A 269 -15.31 7.63 -5.91
N PHE A 270 -15.52 8.94 -5.81
CA PHE A 270 -16.84 9.55 -5.63
C PHE A 270 -17.54 9.96 -6.93
N ARG A 271 -16.90 9.75 -8.07
CA ARG A 271 -17.45 10.11 -9.39
C ARG A 271 -17.90 8.89 -10.14
N VAL A 272 -18.95 9.08 -10.94
CA VAL A 272 -19.47 8.04 -11.82
C VAL A 272 -19.45 8.52 -13.26
N TYR A 273 -18.96 7.68 -14.14
CA TYR A 273 -18.82 8.00 -15.56
C TYR A 273 -19.57 6.99 -16.42
N LYS A 274 -20.22 7.47 -17.50
CA LYS A 274 -20.75 6.66 -18.59
C LYS A 274 -19.95 6.95 -19.85
N ASN A 275 -19.27 5.96 -20.39
CA ASN A 275 -18.45 6.09 -21.61
C ASN A 275 -17.47 7.27 -21.56
N GLY A 276 -16.94 7.57 -20.36
CA GLY A 276 -16.02 8.68 -20.12
C GLY A 276 -16.66 10.03 -19.81
N VAL A 277 -17.98 10.14 -19.88
CA VAL A 277 -18.73 11.36 -19.49
C VAL A 277 -19.19 11.20 -18.05
N GLU A 278 -18.98 12.21 -17.22
CA GLU A 278 -19.42 12.22 -15.82
C GLU A 278 -20.93 12.27 -15.75
N ILE A 279 -21.51 11.36 -14.94
CA ILE A 279 -22.97 11.23 -14.69
C ILE A 279 -23.26 11.16 -13.19
N SER A 280 -22.43 11.79 -12.36
CA SER A 280 -22.58 11.70 -10.90
C SER A 280 -23.94 12.29 -10.42
N THR A 281 -24.51 13.25 -11.15
CA THR A 281 -25.81 13.90 -10.89
C THR A 281 -27.01 12.97 -11.14
N GLU A 282 -26.86 11.97 -11.97
CA GLU A 282 -27.86 10.95 -12.30
C GLU A 282 -27.75 9.72 -11.38
N THR A 283 -26.99 9.85 -10.30
CA THR A 283 -26.79 8.78 -9.30
C THR A 283 -27.30 9.23 -7.93
N ASN A 284 -27.49 8.26 -7.05
CA ASN A 284 -27.78 8.55 -5.64
C ASN A 284 -26.51 8.83 -4.80
N ILE A 285 -25.38 9.07 -5.43
CA ILE A 285 -24.07 9.39 -4.80
C ILE A 285 -23.54 8.28 -3.86
N ALA A 286 -24.20 7.14 -3.79
CA ALA A 286 -23.73 6.00 -3.01
C ALA A 286 -22.40 5.45 -3.55
N GLN A 287 -21.51 5.08 -2.63
CA GLN A 287 -20.15 4.68 -2.96
C GLN A 287 -19.89 3.21 -2.64
N PRO A 288 -19.13 2.49 -3.50
CA PRO A 288 -18.68 1.15 -3.15
C PRO A 288 -17.78 1.19 -1.91
N LYS A 289 -18.00 0.25 -0.98
CA LYS A 289 -17.24 0.09 0.26
C LYS A 289 -16.86 -1.38 0.42
N PHE A 290 -15.59 -1.63 0.74
CA PHE A 290 -15.06 -2.98 0.89
C PHE A 290 -14.53 -3.19 2.30
N LYS A 291 -14.81 -4.36 2.87
CA LYS A 291 -14.22 -4.81 4.13
C LYS A 291 -13.40 -6.08 3.89
N TYR A 292 -12.47 -6.34 4.79
CA TYR A 292 -11.68 -7.57 4.76
C TYR A 292 -12.56 -8.81 4.55
N GLY A 293 -12.11 -9.68 3.66
CA GLY A 293 -12.80 -10.92 3.34
C GLY A 293 -13.73 -10.80 2.14
N SER A 294 -14.78 -11.61 2.13
CA SER A 294 -15.72 -11.76 1.02
C SER A 294 -16.74 -10.63 0.99
N ASN A 295 -16.80 -9.92 -0.14
CA ASN A 295 -17.78 -8.88 -0.42
C ASN A 295 -18.67 -9.36 -1.56
N LYS A 296 -19.95 -9.63 -1.27
CA LYS A 296 -20.93 -10.08 -2.28
C LYS A 296 -21.47 -8.87 -3.04
N PHE A 297 -21.57 -9.00 -4.35
CA PHE A 297 -22.19 -8.00 -5.21
C PHE A 297 -23.32 -8.60 -6.04
N GLU A 298 -24.31 -7.77 -6.39
CA GLU A 298 -25.49 -8.15 -7.18
C GLU A 298 -25.96 -6.96 -8.00
N PHE A 299 -26.22 -7.20 -9.28
CA PHE A 299 -26.75 -6.25 -10.26
C PHE A 299 -28.21 -6.60 -10.58
N ASN A 300 -29.02 -5.59 -10.93
CA ASN A 300 -30.41 -5.79 -11.34
C ASN A 300 -30.56 -6.39 -12.77
N GLN A 301 -29.43 -6.59 -13.47
CA GLN A 301 -29.37 -7.22 -14.78
C GLN A 301 -28.07 -8.02 -14.93
N THR A 302 -27.98 -8.85 -15.95
CA THR A 302 -26.72 -9.47 -16.33
C THR A 302 -25.78 -8.43 -16.92
N VAL A 303 -24.55 -8.33 -16.42
CA VAL A 303 -23.50 -7.47 -16.96
C VAL A 303 -22.57 -8.30 -17.83
N GLN A 304 -22.09 -7.72 -18.95
CA GLN A 304 -21.10 -8.40 -19.79
C GLN A 304 -19.78 -8.57 -19.06
N LYS A 305 -19.38 -7.54 -18.30
CA LYS A 305 -18.12 -7.57 -17.56
C LYS A 305 -18.19 -6.63 -16.36
N VAL A 306 -17.59 -7.05 -15.24
CA VAL A 306 -17.25 -6.15 -14.13
C VAL A 306 -15.81 -6.36 -13.70
N GLN A 307 -15.11 -5.27 -13.43
CA GLN A 307 -13.73 -5.27 -12.95
C GLN A 307 -13.64 -4.42 -11.68
N PHE A 308 -13.03 -4.96 -10.65
CA PHE A 308 -12.78 -4.29 -9.38
C PHE A 308 -11.29 -3.96 -9.29
N ASP A 309 -10.91 -2.73 -9.55
CA ASP A 309 -9.54 -2.22 -9.43
C ASP A 309 -9.39 -1.50 -8.10
N LEU A 310 -8.74 -2.17 -7.15
CA LEU A 310 -8.68 -1.77 -5.74
C LEU A 310 -7.24 -1.76 -5.26
N LYS A 311 -6.88 -0.78 -4.42
CA LYS A 311 -5.74 -0.91 -3.51
C LYS A 311 -6.21 -1.50 -2.18
N PHE A 312 -5.33 -2.24 -1.53
CA PHE A 312 -5.56 -2.80 -0.20
C PHE A 312 -4.90 -1.93 0.85
N TYR A 313 -5.66 -1.63 1.92
CA TYR A 313 -5.19 -0.81 3.02
C TYR A 313 -5.01 -1.63 4.28
N TYR A 314 -3.96 -1.32 5.07
CA TYR A 314 -3.54 -2.13 6.21
C TYR A 314 -3.35 -1.27 7.45
N LYS A 315 -3.87 -1.81 8.56
CA LYS A 315 -3.70 -1.21 9.89
C LYS A 315 -2.29 -1.40 10.41
#